data_5e68a95af2ec1a166e6613ee96394a73
#
_entry.id   5e68a95af2ec1a166e6613ee96394a73
#
_cell.length_a   1.000
_cell.length_b   1.000
_cell.length_c   1.000
_cell.angle_alpha   90.00
_cell.angle_beta   90.00
_cell.angle_gamma   90.00
#
_symmetry.space_group_name_H-M   'P 1'
#
loop_
_entity.id
_entity.type
_entity.pdbx_description
1 polymer ?
#
loop_
_entity_poly.entity_id
_entity_poly.type
_entity_poly.pdbx_seq_one_letter_code
_entity_poly.pdbx_strand_id
1 'polypeptide(L)'
;MELTSKKLEEILNTELVGRDVGYSYWNFTNAIFKIIRILVKEAGLDENLFSSTVHGTQSAHLTYRGVIFGDASFQKQKGKYCRGGYEWTFKKIFVNFLNEDGYSSYEGLTFQEMLDRIDEELLAKKSRAELKLEQAKQIFQKIKAELGTTSDYETIEFIKYMNENKYSLYK
;
A
#
# COMPACT_ATOMS: atom_id res chain seq x y z
N MET A 1 -5.22 -16.43 14.58
CA MET A 1 -5.48 -15.23 15.45
C MET A 1 -6.20 -14.20 14.61
N GLU A 2 -7.39 -13.78 15.00
CA GLU A 2 -8.09 -12.69 14.30
C GLU A 2 -7.39 -11.37 14.58
N LEU A 3 -6.60 -10.89 13.65
CA LEU A 3 -5.92 -9.61 13.72
C LEU A 3 -6.78 -8.55 13.03
N THR A 4 -7.32 -7.60 13.78
CA THR A 4 -8.04 -6.43 13.30
C THR A 4 -7.18 -5.18 13.47
N SER A 5 -7.59 -4.02 12.91
CA SER A 5 -6.90 -2.74 13.13
C SER A 5 -6.75 -2.42 14.61
N LYS A 6 -7.81 -2.63 15.40
CA LYS A 6 -7.77 -2.44 16.86
C LYS A 6 -6.78 -3.39 17.55
N LYS A 7 -6.75 -4.65 17.14
CA LYS A 7 -5.82 -5.62 17.74
C LYS A 7 -4.37 -5.29 17.40
N LEU A 8 -4.11 -4.86 16.16
CA LEU A 8 -2.80 -4.36 15.77
C LEU A 8 -2.41 -3.11 16.56
N GLU A 9 -3.35 -2.18 16.75
CA GLU A 9 -3.14 -0.99 17.58
C GLU A 9 -2.78 -1.35 19.03
N GLU A 10 -3.48 -2.29 19.66
CA GLU A 10 -3.18 -2.80 20.99
C GLU A 10 -1.77 -3.38 21.10
N ILE A 11 -1.38 -4.23 20.13
CA ILE A 11 -0.05 -4.84 20.08
C ILE A 11 1.02 -3.76 19.95
N LEU A 12 0.85 -2.82 19.01
CA LEU A 12 1.82 -1.73 18.80
C LEU A 12 1.93 -0.82 20.03
N ASN A 13 0.81 -0.52 20.71
CA ASN A 13 0.85 0.25 21.95
C ASN A 13 1.57 -0.52 23.07
N THR A 14 1.30 -1.80 23.22
CA THR A 14 1.99 -2.64 24.22
C THR A 14 3.49 -2.68 23.98
N GLU A 15 3.90 -2.78 22.72
CA GLU A 15 5.30 -2.94 22.37
C GLU A 15 6.09 -1.63 22.31
N LEU A 16 5.46 -0.51 21.96
CA LEU A 16 6.18 0.74 21.62
C LEU A 16 5.93 1.90 22.58
N VAL A 17 4.81 1.96 23.31
CA VAL A 17 4.55 3.06 24.24
C VAL A 17 5.62 3.10 25.33
N GLY A 18 6.11 4.31 25.62
CA GLY A 18 7.21 4.55 26.55
C GLY A 18 8.61 4.35 25.99
N ARG A 19 8.74 3.76 24.76
CA ARG A 19 10.04 3.67 24.10
C ARG A 19 10.43 5.02 23.49
N ASP A 20 11.73 5.24 23.32
CA ASP A 20 12.26 6.42 22.67
C ASP A 20 11.74 6.55 21.23
N VAL A 21 11.27 7.75 20.88
CA VAL A 21 10.84 8.09 19.52
C VAL A 21 12.02 8.15 18.55
N GLY A 22 13.23 8.46 19.06
CA GLY A 22 14.43 8.63 18.27
C GLY A 22 14.39 9.82 17.32
N TYR A 23 15.35 9.84 16.41
CA TYR A 23 15.42 10.84 15.35
C TYR A 23 14.47 10.44 14.22
N SER A 24 13.21 10.90 14.30
CA SER A 24 12.30 10.87 13.18
C SER A 24 11.46 9.61 12.96
N TYR A 25 10.50 9.79 12.10
CA TYR A 25 9.56 8.87 11.49
C TYR A 25 10.19 7.55 10.95
N TRP A 26 11.48 7.52 10.60
CA TRP A 26 12.18 6.29 10.20
C TRP A 26 12.20 5.25 11.31
N ASN A 27 12.43 5.68 12.56
CA ASN A 27 12.41 4.78 13.70
C ASN A 27 11.02 4.23 13.96
N PHE A 28 9.99 5.07 13.77
CA PHE A 28 8.60 4.64 13.88
C PHE A 28 8.23 3.63 12.80
N THR A 29 8.50 3.96 11.54
CA THR A 29 8.24 3.07 10.40
C THR A 29 8.96 1.73 10.54
N ASN A 30 10.23 1.75 10.92
CA ASN A 30 11.02 0.53 11.14
C ASN A 30 10.51 -0.28 12.33
N ALA A 31 10.11 0.37 13.42
CA ALA A 31 9.59 -0.29 14.61
C ALA A 31 8.27 -1.00 14.33
N ILE A 32 7.34 -0.32 13.65
CA ILE A 32 6.08 -0.91 13.21
C ILE A 32 6.34 -2.09 12.26
N PHE A 33 7.16 -1.88 11.25
CA PHE A 33 7.42 -2.91 10.25
C PHE A 33 8.04 -4.16 10.85
N LYS A 34 8.94 -4.00 11.82
CA LYS A 34 9.51 -5.13 12.56
C LYS A 34 8.44 -5.96 13.27
N ILE A 35 7.46 -5.32 13.89
CA ILE A 35 6.36 -6.01 14.59
C ILE A 35 5.44 -6.69 13.57
N ILE A 36 5.07 -6.00 12.49
CA ILE A 36 4.22 -6.57 11.44
C ILE A 36 4.87 -7.80 10.82
N ARG A 37 6.17 -7.78 10.52
CA ARG A 37 6.89 -8.94 9.99
C ARG A 37 6.82 -10.15 10.92
N ILE A 38 6.91 -9.95 12.23
CA ILE A 38 6.76 -11.04 13.19
C ILE A 38 5.34 -11.61 13.10
N LEU A 39 4.32 -10.75 13.12
CA LEU A 39 2.92 -11.16 13.09
C LEU A 39 2.55 -11.90 11.80
N VAL A 40 2.98 -11.41 10.64
CA VAL A 40 2.69 -12.05 9.34
C VAL A 40 3.42 -13.39 9.21
N LYS A 41 4.64 -13.48 9.72
CA LYS A 41 5.40 -14.74 9.75
C LYS A 41 4.75 -15.78 10.67
N GLU A 42 4.28 -15.38 11.85
CA GLU A 42 3.53 -16.26 12.75
C GLU A 42 2.20 -16.72 12.14
N ALA A 43 1.58 -15.89 11.29
CA ALA A 43 0.39 -16.25 10.52
C ALA A 43 0.68 -17.12 9.28
N GLY A 44 1.95 -17.48 9.01
CA GLY A 44 2.34 -18.28 7.85
C GLY A 44 2.33 -17.52 6.52
N LEU A 45 2.33 -16.19 6.56
CA LEU A 45 2.32 -15.33 5.37
C LEU A 45 3.75 -14.95 4.94
N ASP A 46 3.92 -14.65 3.65
CA ASP A 46 5.20 -14.17 3.12
C ASP A 46 5.46 -12.72 3.52
N GLU A 47 6.43 -12.53 4.40
CA GLU A 47 6.81 -11.21 4.91
C GLU A 47 7.31 -10.23 3.82
N ASN A 48 7.76 -10.73 2.67
CA ASN A 48 8.25 -9.89 1.57
C ASN A 48 7.12 -9.20 0.80
N LEU A 49 5.88 -9.64 0.96
CA LEU A 49 4.71 -9.00 0.38
C LEU A 49 4.27 -7.75 1.15
N PHE A 50 4.83 -7.53 2.35
CA PHE A 50 4.49 -6.41 3.21
C PHE A 50 5.60 -5.37 3.23
N SER A 51 5.21 -4.10 3.31
CA SER A 51 6.14 -3.00 3.53
C SER A 51 5.48 -1.86 4.30
N SER A 52 6.29 -0.92 4.77
CA SER A 52 5.81 0.33 5.35
C SER A 52 6.57 1.50 4.74
N THR A 53 5.85 2.58 4.47
CA THR A 53 6.41 3.81 3.90
C THR A 53 6.08 4.99 4.79
N VAL A 54 6.97 5.97 4.79
CA VAL A 54 6.75 7.22 5.54
C VAL A 54 5.57 7.98 4.93
N HIS A 55 4.65 8.39 5.79
CA HIS A 55 3.54 9.27 5.45
C HIS A 55 3.48 10.43 6.45
N GLY A 56 4.07 11.57 6.09
CA GLY A 56 4.18 12.71 7.00
C GLY A 56 5.21 12.50 8.13
N THR A 57 5.13 13.33 9.16
CA THR A 57 6.14 13.38 10.24
C THR A 57 5.89 12.41 11.39
N GLN A 58 4.66 11.92 11.55
CA GLN A 58 4.24 11.06 12.67
C GLN A 58 3.34 9.91 12.20
N SER A 59 3.43 9.52 10.92
CA SER A 59 2.62 8.45 10.34
C SER A 59 3.38 7.64 9.32
N ALA A 60 2.89 6.45 9.06
CA ALA A 60 3.41 5.52 8.09
C ALA A 60 2.25 4.77 7.42
N HIS A 61 2.29 4.62 6.10
CA HIS A 61 1.44 3.70 5.39
C HIS A 61 1.93 2.27 5.53
N LEU A 62 1.01 1.35 5.69
CA LEU A 62 1.23 -0.09 5.72
C LEU A 62 0.72 -0.67 4.40
N THR A 63 1.57 -1.43 3.70
CA THR A 63 1.25 -1.93 2.36
C THR A 63 1.38 -3.44 2.26
N TYR A 64 0.50 -4.05 1.47
CA TYR A 64 0.54 -5.44 1.07
C TYR A 64 0.50 -5.51 -0.47
N ARG A 65 1.47 -6.16 -1.09
CA ARG A 65 1.65 -6.21 -2.56
C ARG A 65 1.60 -4.83 -3.23
N GLY A 66 2.09 -3.80 -2.52
CA GLY A 66 2.08 -2.41 -2.99
C GLY A 66 0.76 -1.68 -2.81
N VAL A 67 -0.29 -2.33 -2.30
CA VAL A 67 -1.57 -1.70 -1.96
C VAL A 67 -1.56 -1.26 -0.51
N ILE A 68 -1.97 -0.03 -0.23
CA ILE A 68 -2.10 0.49 1.14
C ILE A 68 -3.27 -0.22 1.82
N PHE A 69 -3.00 -0.88 2.94
CA PHE A 69 -4.04 -1.47 3.77
C PHE A 69 -4.23 -0.78 5.11
N GLY A 70 -3.33 0.09 5.48
CA GLY A 70 -3.42 0.75 6.76
C GLY A 70 -2.57 2.01 6.84
N ASP A 71 -2.96 2.86 7.77
CA ASP A 71 -2.19 4.00 8.25
C ASP A 71 -1.95 3.84 9.74
N ALA A 72 -0.71 4.00 10.15
CA ALA A 72 -0.32 4.02 11.54
C ALA A 72 0.28 5.38 11.89
N SER A 73 -0.19 5.97 12.97
CA SER A 73 0.29 7.27 13.45
C SER A 73 0.56 7.23 14.95
N PHE A 74 1.33 8.19 15.45
CA PHE A 74 1.64 8.25 16.87
C PHE A 74 1.54 9.65 17.43
N GLN A 75 1.24 9.71 18.73
CA GLN A 75 1.48 10.86 19.59
C GLN A 75 2.73 10.63 20.41
N LYS A 76 3.51 11.69 20.62
CA LYS A 76 4.68 11.67 21.50
C LYS A 76 4.42 12.45 22.79
N GLN A 77 5.17 12.10 23.81
CA GLN A 77 5.20 12.83 25.09
C GLN A 77 6.62 13.11 25.51
N LYS A 78 6.82 14.10 26.36
CA LYS A 78 8.11 14.37 26.96
C LYS A 78 8.57 13.17 27.79
N GLY A 79 9.75 12.70 27.52
CA GLY A 79 10.46 11.71 28.29
C GLY A 79 11.36 12.33 29.36
N LYS A 80 12.51 11.70 29.58
CA LYS A 80 13.52 12.17 30.53
C LYS A 80 14.17 13.46 30.04
N TYR A 81 14.51 14.34 30.97
CA TYR A 81 15.40 15.47 30.68
C TYR A 81 16.82 14.95 30.44
N CYS A 82 17.40 15.32 29.31
CA CYS A 82 18.78 15.00 28.97
C CYS A 82 19.56 16.26 28.57
N ARG A 83 20.88 16.14 28.47
CA ARG A 83 21.75 17.27 28.08
C ARG A 83 21.42 17.68 26.63
N GLY A 84 20.67 18.76 26.46
CA GLY A 84 20.19 19.27 25.19
C GLY A 84 18.67 19.33 25.06
N GLY A 85 17.93 18.93 26.12
CA GLY A 85 16.49 19.03 26.17
C GLY A 85 15.81 17.77 26.69
N TYR A 86 14.58 17.57 26.27
CA TYR A 86 13.82 16.38 26.63
C TYR A 86 13.95 15.32 25.53
N GLU A 87 14.18 14.09 25.96
CA GLU A 87 13.86 12.93 25.12
C GLU A 87 12.36 12.85 24.91
N TRP A 88 11.95 12.33 23.77
CA TRP A 88 10.55 12.09 23.45
C TRP A 88 10.29 10.61 23.41
N THR A 89 9.14 10.20 23.93
CA THR A 89 8.70 8.81 23.91
C THR A 89 7.35 8.70 23.21
N PHE A 90 7.03 7.50 22.70
CA PHE A 90 5.71 7.20 22.18
C PHE A 90 4.68 7.25 23.31
N LYS A 91 3.65 8.08 23.15
CA LYS A 91 2.53 8.19 24.09
C LYS A 91 1.40 7.27 23.74
N LYS A 92 1.04 7.27 22.46
CA LYS A 92 -0.05 6.46 21.91
C LYS A 92 0.16 6.27 20.43
N ILE A 93 -0.18 5.08 19.94
CA ILE A 93 -0.17 4.72 18.53
C ILE A 93 -1.61 4.44 18.12
N PHE A 94 -1.96 4.86 16.92
CA PHE A 94 -3.25 4.66 16.29
C PHE A 94 -3.06 3.87 15.00
N VAL A 95 -3.98 2.96 14.71
CA VAL A 95 -3.98 2.18 13.47
C VAL A 95 -5.37 2.18 12.88
N ASN A 96 -5.45 2.53 11.58
CA ASN A 96 -6.68 2.39 10.82
C ASN A 96 -6.41 1.53 9.58
N PHE A 97 -7.28 0.59 9.26
CA PHE A 97 -7.21 -0.12 7.99
C PHE A 97 -7.85 0.73 6.90
N LEU A 98 -7.06 1.05 5.88
CA LEU A 98 -7.40 2.00 4.83
C LEU A 98 -7.23 1.33 3.47
N ASN A 99 -8.05 1.73 2.48
CA ASN A 99 -7.79 1.40 1.08
C ASN A 99 -6.81 2.41 0.44
N GLU A 100 -6.45 2.20 -0.84
CA GLU A 100 -5.55 3.07 -1.61
C GLU A 100 -5.95 4.55 -1.60
N ASP A 101 -7.25 4.84 -1.51
CA ASP A 101 -7.78 6.21 -1.49
C ASP A 101 -7.74 6.85 -0.09
N GLY A 102 -7.22 6.13 0.92
CA GLY A 102 -7.13 6.60 2.30
C GLY A 102 -8.45 6.51 3.07
N TYR A 103 -9.46 5.80 2.55
CA TYR A 103 -10.72 5.55 3.24
C TYR A 103 -10.65 4.28 4.09
N SER A 104 -11.40 4.24 5.19
CA SER A 104 -11.47 3.10 6.12
C SER A 104 -12.29 1.92 5.56
N SER A 105 -12.14 1.59 4.28
CA SER A 105 -12.92 0.53 3.61
C SER A 105 -12.61 -0.88 4.12
N TYR A 106 -11.46 -1.05 4.77
CA TYR A 106 -11.06 -2.31 5.38
C TYR A 106 -11.28 -2.32 6.91
N GLU A 107 -11.83 -1.24 7.46
CA GLU A 107 -12.10 -1.16 8.89
C GLU A 107 -13.16 -2.20 9.29
N GLY A 108 -12.92 -2.86 10.40
CA GLY A 108 -13.78 -3.96 10.89
C GLY A 108 -13.48 -5.33 10.28
N LEU A 109 -12.67 -5.42 9.22
CA LEU A 109 -12.20 -6.68 8.67
C LEU A 109 -11.08 -7.27 9.53
N THR A 110 -11.00 -8.58 9.55
CA THR A 110 -9.80 -9.27 10.02
C THR A 110 -8.66 -9.07 9.03
N PHE A 111 -7.45 -9.31 9.46
CA PHE A 111 -6.27 -9.18 8.61
C PHE A 111 -6.35 -10.09 7.38
N GLN A 112 -6.84 -11.33 7.54
CA GLN A 112 -6.99 -12.27 6.43
C GLN A 112 -8.06 -11.80 5.44
N GLU A 113 -9.25 -11.42 5.89
CA GLU A 113 -10.32 -10.91 5.03
C GLU A 113 -9.87 -9.67 4.22
N MET A 114 -9.09 -8.79 4.84
CA MET A 114 -8.52 -7.64 4.17
C MET A 114 -7.51 -8.04 3.08
N LEU A 115 -6.61 -8.98 3.36
CA LEU A 115 -5.64 -9.46 2.37
C LEU A 115 -6.34 -10.15 1.19
N ASP A 116 -7.33 -10.99 1.47
CA ASP A 116 -8.12 -11.69 0.45
C ASP A 116 -8.82 -10.67 -0.47
N ARG A 117 -9.40 -9.61 0.09
CA ARG A 117 -10.03 -8.54 -0.66
C ARG A 117 -9.04 -7.78 -1.54
N ILE A 118 -7.86 -7.47 -1.03
CA ILE A 118 -6.79 -6.81 -1.82
C ILE A 118 -6.37 -7.72 -2.98
N ASP A 119 -6.20 -9.01 -2.75
CA ASP A 119 -5.82 -9.96 -3.79
C ASP A 119 -6.90 -10.08 -4.87
N GLU A 120 -8.19 -10.10 -4.50
CA GLU A 120 -9.31 -10.06 -5.44
C GLU A 120 -9.32 -8.77 -6.28
N GLU A 121 -9.10 -7.60 -5.66
CA GLU A 121 -9.03 -6.32 -6.36
C GLU A 121 -7.85 -6.27 -7.34
N LEU A 122 -6.67 -6.77 -6.94
CA LEU A 122 -5.50 -6.85 -7.82
C LEU A 122 -5.75 -7.79 -9.01
N LEU A 123 -6.38 -8.94 -8.78
CA LEU A 123 -6.75 -9.87 -9.84
C LEU A 123 -7.74 -9.25 -10.81
N ALA A 124 -8.76 -8.55 -10.31
CA ALA A 124 -9.73 -7.84 -11.15
C ALA A 124 -9.08 -6.71 -11.97
N LYS A 125 -8.16 -5.94 -11.38
CA LYS A 125 -7.38 -4.92 -12.10
C LYS A 125 -6.55 -5.54 -13.23
N LYS A 126 -5.88 -6.67 -12.98
CA LYS A 126 -5.09 -7.39 -13.98
C LYS A 126 -5.96 -7.88 -15.12
N SER A 127 -7.06 -8.55 -14.84
CA SER A 127 -7.99 -9.06 -15.85
C SER A 127 -8.57 -7.94 -16.73
N ARG A 128 -8.90 -6.80 -16.16
CA ARG A 128 -9.35 -5.61 -16.92
C ARG A 128 -8.26 -5.07 -17.83
N ALA A 129 -7.01 -5.03 -17.37
CA ALA A 129 -5.88 -4.58 -18.18
C ALA A 129 -5.61 -5.53 -19.35
N GLU A 130 -5.69 -6.84 -19.13
CA GLU A 130 -5.55 -7.86 -20.17
C GLU A 130 -6.67 -7.76 -21.22
N LEU A 131 -7.92 -7.56 -20.80
CA LEU A 131 -9.05 -7.36 -21.71
C LEU A 131 -8.90 -6.09 -22.55
N LYS A 132 -8.45 -4.98 -21.92
CA LYS A 132 -8.18 -3.73 -22.65
C LYS A 132 -7.09 -3.90 -23.71
N LEU A 133 -6.02 -4.60 -23.37
CA LEU A 133 -4.94 -4.88 -24.32
C LEU A 133 -5.44 -5.71 -25.51
N GLU A 134 -6.26 -6.72 -25.26
CA GLU A 134 -6.82 -7.56 -26.31
C GLU A 134 -7.77 -6.78 -27.23
N GLN A 135 -8.62 -5.93 -26.67
CA GLN A 135 -9.49 -5.02 -27.45
C GLN A 135 -8.66 -4.05 -28.31
N ALA A 136 -7.59 -3.48 -27.75
CA ALA A 136 -6.70 -2.60 -28.51
C ALA A 136 -6.05 -3.34 -29.70
N LYS A 137 -5.61 -4.58 -29.50
CA LYS A 137 -5.10 -5.43 -30.60
C LYS A 137 -6.13 -5.68 -31.68
N GLN A 138 -7.36 -5.98 -31.31
CA GLN A 138 -8.45 -6.22 -32.25
C GLN A 138 -8.79 -4.97 -33.10
N ILE A 139 -8.89 -3.80 -32.45
CA ILE A 139 -9.09 -2.52 -33.14
C ILE A 139 -7.95 -2.25 -34.08
N PHE A 140 -6.72 -2.48 -33.68
CA PHE A 140 -5.54 -2.30 -34.50
C PHE A 140 -5.57 -3.21 -35.72
N GLN A 141 -5.93 -4.47 -35.58
CA GLN A 141 -6.04 -5.41 -36.70
C GLN A 141 -7.11 -4.97 -37.72
N LYS A 142 -8.24 -4.42 -37.27
CA LYS A 142 -9.28 -3.86 -38.16
C LYS A 142 -8.75 -2.66 -38.94
N ILE A 143 -8.09 -1.71 -38.27
CA ILE A 143 -7.49 -0.55 -38.92
C ILE A 143 -6.44 -0.97 -39.94
N LYS A 144 -5.61 -1.95 -39.62
CA LYS A 144 -4.63 -2.52 -40.57
C LYS A 144 -5.28 -3.15 -41.80
N ALA A 145 -6.40 -3.82 -41.61
CA ALA A 145 -7.14 -4.43 -42.71
C ALA A 145 -7.81 -3.39 -43.64
N GLU A 146 -8.30 -2.28 -43.09
CA GLU A 146 -8.98 -1.21 -43.82
C GLU A 146 -8.02 -0.26 -44.56
N LEU A 147 -6.88 0.07 -43.92
CA LEU A 147 -5.93 1.06 -44.47
C LEU A 147 -4.82 0.45 -45.36
N GLY A 148 -4.79 -0.88 -45.51
CA GLY A 148 -3.66 -1.56 -46.17
C GLY A 148 -2.40 -1.54 -45.30
N THR A 149 -1.36 -2.21 -45.70
CA THR A 149 -0.16 -2.50 -44.91
C THR A 149 0.47 -1.25 -44.29
N THR A 150 0.20 -1.02 -43.01
CA THR A 150 1.04 -0.18 -42.17
C THR A 150 2.27 -1.00 -41.77
N SER A 151 3.44 -0.39 -41.76
CA SER A 151 4.67 -1.05 -41.32
C SER A 151 4.57 -1.40 -39.82
N ASP A 152 5.29 -2.41 -39.33
CA ASP A 152 5.33 -2.74 -37.89
C ASP A 152 5.83 -1.55 -37.06
N TYR A 153 6.61 -0.65 -37.67
CA TYR A 153 7.09 0.57 -37.05
C TYR A 153 5.95 1.56 -36.75
N GLU A 154 5.05 1.80 -37.71
CA GLU A 154 3.88 2.68 -37.51
C GLU A 154 2.91 2.14 -36.46
N THR A 155 2.86 0.82 -36.33
CA THR A 155 2.10 0.12 -35.30
C THR A 155 2.62 0.46 -33.90
N ILE A 156 3.92 0.36 -33.72
CA ILE A 156 4.59 0.61 -32.43
C ILE A 156 4.44 2.09 -32.06
N GLU A 157 4.61 3.00 -33.02
CA GLU A 157 4.44 4.44 -32.81
C GLU A 157 3.00 4.80 -32.45
N PHE A 158 2.00 4.18 -33.09
CA PHE A 158 0.59 4.38 -32.74
C PHE A 158 0.27 3.91 -31.31
N ILE A 159 0.76 2.73 -30.92
CA ILE A 159 0.57 2.22 -29.55
C ILE A 159 1.25 3.14 -28.53
N LYS A 160 2.46 3.61 -28.80
CA LYS A 160 3.15 4.59 -27.96
C LYS A 160 2.36 5.88 -27.84
N TYR A 161 1.90 6.44 -28.95
CA TYR A 161 1.10 7.65 -28.99
C TYR A 161 -0.18 7.53 -28.15
N MET A 162 -0.90 6.42 -28.27
CA MET A 162 -2.10 6.16 -27.47
C MET A 162 -1.80 6.06 -25.98
N ASN A 163 -0.69 5.42 -25.59
CA ASN A 163 -0.27 5.32 -24.20
C ASN A 163 0.18 6.65 -23.62
N GLU A 164 0.96 7.43 -24.36
CA GLU A 164 1.51 8.72 -23.92
C GLU A 164 0.43 9.79 -23.76
N ASN A 165 -0.56 9.78 -24.65
CA ASN A 165 -1.64 10.78 -24.61
C ASN A 165 -2.83 10.38 -23.74
N LYS A 166 -2.74 9.28 -22.97
CA LYS A 166 -3.82 8.78 -22.10
C LYS A 166 -5.19 8.74 -22.80
N TYR A 167 -5.20 8.50 -24.10
CA TYR A 167 -6.47 8.32 -24.78
C TYR A 167 -7.16 7.09 -24.20
N SER A 168 -8.13 7.38 -23.33
CA SER A 168 -9.06 6.38 -22.87
C SER A 168 -9.78 5.86 -24.12
N LEU A 169 -9.54 4.62 -24.48
CA LEU A 169 -10.35 3.93 -25.48
C LEU A 169 -11.80 3.73 -25.01
N TYR A 170 -12.16 4.43 -23.93
CA TYR A 170 -13.47 4.40 -23.29
C TYR A 170 -13.93 5.82 -22.94
N LYS A 171 -14.85 6.31 -23.67
CA LYS A 171 -15.96 7.14 -23.18
C LYS A 171 -17.19 6.27 -23.08
#